data_ca1679995d2ab5aaacf8f890e2f36da0
#
_entry.id   ca1679995d2ab5aaacf8f890e2f36da0
#
_cell.length_a   1.000
_cell.length_b   1.000
_cell.length_c   1.000
_cell.angle_alpha   90.00
_cell.angle_beta   90.00
_cell.angle_gamma   90.00
#
_symmetry.space_group_name_H-M   'P 1'
#
loop_
_entity.id
_entity.type
_entity.pdbx_description
1 polymer ?
#
loop_
_entity_poly.entity_id
_entity_poly.type
_entity_poly.pdbx_seq_one_letter_code
_entity_poly.pdbx_strand_id
1 'polypeptide(L)'
;MPPKPLARLRRVCLALPESHEVEAWGEPTFRVRNKLFAMYASASTHHGASRPAVWCKAGPGNQSLMVRAAPDRFFVPPYVGPSGWIGIWLDQAVDWSELGDLLRDSYALVAPKRLRALVEV
;
A
#
# COMPACT_ATOMS: atom_id res chain seq x y z
N MET A 1 -6.46 11.15 -20.93
CA MET A 1 -7.09 10.48 -19.80
C MET A 1 -6.10 10.30 -18.67
N PRO A 2 -6.45 10.64 -17.46
CA PRO A 2 -5.56 10.34 -16.34
C PRO A 2 -5.38 8.81 -16.19
N PRO A 3 -4.20 8.35 -15.78
CA PRO A 3 -3.97 6.93 -15.58
C PRO A 3 -4.91 6.40 -14.49
N LYS A 4 -5.34 5.16 -14.65
CA LYS A 4 -6.14 4.51 -13.62
C LYS A 4 -5.30 4.35 -12.35
N PRO A 5 -5.93 4.40 -11.16
CA PRO A 5 -5.18 4.30 -9.89
C PRO A 5 -4.25 3.09 -9.82
N LEU A 6 -4.69 1.93 -10.31
CA LEU A 6 -3.84 0.74 -10.30
C LEU A 6 -2.57 0.93 -11.14
N ALA A 7 -2.69 1.57 -12.31
CA ALA A 7 -1.52 1.82 -13.15
C ALA A 7 -0.51 2.74 -12.45
N ARG A 8 -0.99 3.75 -11.75
CA ARG A 8 -0.12 4.64 -10.97
C ARG A 8 0.50 3.92 -9.80
N LEU A 9 -0.29 3.09 -9.10
CA LEU A 9 0.20 2.30 -7.98
C LEU A 9 1.32 1.36 -8.42
N ARG A 10 1.13 0.67 -9.55
CA ARG A 10 2.17 -0.19 -10.12
C ARG A 10 3.45 0.57 -10.37
N ARG A 11 3.34 1.76 -10.97
CA ARG A 11 4.51 2.57 -11.27
C ARG A 11 5.29 2.93 -10.00
N VAL A 12 4.59 3.31 -8.93
CA VAL A 12 5.22 3.67 -7.68
C VAL A 12 5.86 2.47 -7.00
N CYS A 13 5.12 1.37 -6.88
CA CYS A 13 5.61 0.18 -6.18
C CYS A 13 6.75 -0.51 -6.91
N LEU A 14 6.66 -0.61 -8.24
CA LEU A 14 7.65 -1.32 -9.03
C LEU A 14 8.92 -0.50 -9.28
N ALA A 15 8.91 0.78 -8.93
CA ALA A 15 10.11 1.59 -8.95
C ALA A 15 11.02 1.33 -7.74
N LEU A 16 10.53 0.64 -6.72
CA LEU A 16 11.31 0.31 -5.53
C LEU A 16 12.27 -0.86 -5.83
N PRO A 17 13.50 -0.84 -5.26
CA PRO A 17 14.53 -1.84 -5.61
C PRO A 17 14.08 -3.28 -5.38
N GLU A 18 14.25 -4.12 -6.40
CA GLU A 18 13.92 -5.56 -6.40
C GLU A 18 12.46 -5.86 -6.05
N SER A 19 11.58 -4.88 -6.17
CA SER A 19 10.15 -5.14 -5.97
C SER A 19 9.56 -5.88 -7.16
N HIS A 20 8.52 -6.64 -6.93
CA HIS A 20 7.83 -7.38 -7.98
C HIS A 20 6.36 -7.51 -7.63
N GLU A 21 5.55 -7.74 -8.66
CA GLU A 21 4.12 -7.90 -8.52
C GLU A 21 3.76 -9.37 -8.59
N VAL A 22 2.92 -9.83 -7.67
CA VAL A 22 2.40 -11.19 -7.64
C VAL A 22 0.91 -11.13 -7.46
N GLU A 23 0.15 -11.80 -8.33
CA GLU A 23 -1.28 -11.93 -8.11
C GLU A 23 -1.54 -12.94 -7.00
N ALA A 24 -2.32 -12.54 -6.01
CA ALA A 24 -2.73 -13.38 -4.91
C ALA A 24 -4.12 -12.98 -4.46
N TRP A 25 -4.95 -13.95 -4.13
CA TRP A 25 -6.34 -13.72 -3.70
C TRP A 25 -7.14 -12.90 -4.71
N GLY A 26 -6.80 -13.03 -6.00
CA GLY A 26 -7.46 -12.29 -7.08
C GLY A 26 -7.04 -10.84 -7.21
N GLU A 27 -5.97 -10.41 -6.53
CA GLU A 27 -5.54 -9.02 -6.52
C GLU A 27 -4.04 -8.90 -6.78
N PRO A 28 -3.60 -7.79 -7.38
CA PRO A 28 -2.16 -7.49 -7.46
C PRO A 28 -1.58 -7.25 -6.07
N THR A 29 -0.50 -7.93 -5.75
CA THR A 29 0.27 -7.70 -4.53
C THR A 29 1.68 -7.29 -4.92
N PHE A 30 2.31 -6.47 -4.08
CA PHE A 30 3.66 -5.96 -4.32
C PHE A 30 4.58 -6.44 -3.22
N ARG A 31 5.69 -7.06 -3.61
CA ARG A 31 6.59 -7.77 -2.70
C ARG A 31 8.03 -7.42 -2.96
N VAL A 32 8.85 -7.59 -1.92
CA VAL A 32 10.30 -7.59 -2.02
C VAL A 32 10.80 -8.82 -1.27
N ARG A 33 11.63 -9.63 -1.95
CA ARG A 33 12.11 -10.91 -1.40
C ARG A 33 10.94 -11.76 -0.89
N ASN A 34 9.84 -11.79 -1.65
CA ASN A 34 8.59 -12.51 -1.34
C ASN A 34 7.86 -11.99 -0.09
N LYS A 35 8.29 -10.90 0.49
CA LYS A 35 7.58 -10.28 1.61
C LYS A 35 6.63 -9.22 1.08
N LEU A 36 5.37 -9.33 1.47
CA LEU A 36 4.31 -8.42 1.03
C LEU A 36 4.45 -7.07 1.71
N PHE A 37 4.47 -5.98 0.93
CA PHE A 37 4.46 -4.64 1.52
C PHE A 37 3.26 -3.80 1.09
N ALA A 38 2.59 -4.15 0.00
CA ALA A 38 1.40 -3.45 -0.45
C ALA A 38 0.51 -4.39 -1.26
N MET A 39 -0.79 -4.08 -1.30
CA MET A 39 -1.76 -4.87 -2.04
C MET A 39 -2.86 -3.97 -2.56
N TYR A 40 -3.21 -4.13 -3.83
CA TYR A 40 -4.36 -3.44 -4.39
C TYR A 40 -5.64 -4.20 -4.03
N ALA A 41 -6.68 -3.47 -3.66
CA ALA A 41 -8.00 -4.05 -3.41
C ALA A 41 -8.99 -3.39 -4.36
N SER A 42 -9.47 -4.15 -5.36
CA SER A 42 -10.40 -3.62 -6.33
C SER A 42 -11.81 -3.51 -5.75
N ALA A 43 -12.63 -2.65 -6.35
CA ALA A 43 -14.01 -2.46 -5.92
C ALA A 43 -14.86 -3.71 -6.11
N SER A 44 -14.44 -4.64 -6.98
CA SER A 44 -15.22 -5.82 -7.33
C SER A 44 -14.88 -7.05 -6.50
N THR A 45 -13.95 -6.96 -5.58
CA THR A 45 -13.56 -8.11 -4.77
C THR A 45 -14.32 -8.16 -3.46
N HIS A 46 -14.35 -9.35 -2.86
CA HIS A 46 -14.96 -9.55 -1.55
C HIS A 46 -14.15 -8.94 -0.40
N HIS A 47 -12.95 -8.45 -0.68
CA HIS A 47 -12.08 -7.84 0.33
C HIS A 47 -12.44 -6.38 0.61
N GLY A 48 -13.11 -5.73 -0.31
CA GLY A 48 -13.34 -4.30 -0.24
C GLY A 48 -14.76 -3.94 0.11
N ALA A 49 -14.94 -2.69 0.44
CA ALA A 49 -16.25 -2.10 0.70
C ALA A 49 -16.80 -1.46 -0.57
N SER A 50 -16.67 -2.11 -1.72
CA SER A 50 -17.10 -1.64 -3.04
C SER A 50 -16.33 -0.41 -3.54
N ARG A 51 -15.15 -0.16 -3.00
CA ARG A 51 -14.30 0.97 -3.40
C ARG A 51 -12.87 0.49 -3.60
N PRO A 52 -12.17 0.98 -4.66
CA PRO A 52 -10.77 0.63 -4.84
C PRO A 52 -9.89 1.26 -3.78
N ALA A 53 -8.91 0.50 -3.31
CA ALA A 53 -8.00 0.94 -2.27
C ALA A 53 -6.65 0.28 -2.43
N VAL A 54 -5.65 0.81 -1.74
CA VAL A 54 -4.38 0.12 -1.52
C VAL A 54 -4.23 -0.14 -0.04
N TRP A 55 -3.76 -1.33 0.31
CA TRP A 55 -3.41 -1.69 1.68
C TRP A 55 -1.89 -1.75 1.75
N CYS A 56 -1.30 -1.16 2.77
CA CYS A 56 0.14 -1.22 2.94
C CYS A 56 0.50 -1.29 4.43
N LYS A 57 1.70 -1.80 4.69
CA LYS A 57 2.17 -1.96 6.06
C LYS A 57 2.51 -0.61 6.66
N ALA A 58 2.14 -0.38 7.91
CA ALA A 58 2.45 0.85 8.61
C ALA A 58 3.33 0.58 9.81
N GLY A 59 4.12 1.57 10.20
CA GLY A 59 4.95 1.46 11.39
C GLY A 59 4.11 1.40 12.67
N PRO A 60 4.72 0.95 13.78
CA PRO A 60 3.99 0.80 15.05
C PRO A 60 3.27 2.08 15.46
N GLY A 61 1.98 1.96 15.77
CA GLY A 61 1.16 3.09 16.19
C GLY A 61 0.62 3.97 15.07
N ASN A 62 1.16 3.87 13.86
CA ASN A 62 0.78 4.76 12.77
C ASN A 62 -0.62 4.48 12.24
N GLN A 63 -1.07 3.22 12.25
CA GLN A 63 -2.41 2.87 11.82
C GLN A 63 -3.47 3.69 12.57
N SER A 64 -3.41 3.67 13.89
CA SER A 64 -4.38 4.40 14.73
C SER A 64 -4.32 5.90 14.52
N LEU A 65 -3.11 6.44 14.45
CA LEU A 65 -2.91 7.87 14.27
C LEU A 65 -3.49 8.36 12.94
N MET A 66 -3.20 7.64 11.86
CA MET A 66 -3.63 8.04 10.52
C MET A 66 -5.13 7.91 10.34
N VAL A 67 -5.72 6.79 10.79
CA VAL A 67 -7.17 6.60 10.69
C VAL A 67 -7.92 7.64 11.52
N ARG A 68 -7.40 7.97 12.70
CA ARG A 68 -8.01 8.98 13.55
C ARG A 68 -7.89 10.38 12.95
N ALA A 69 -6.75 10.68 12.33
CA ALA A 69 -6.50 12.01 11.76
C ALA A 69 -7.31 12.26 10.48
N ALA A 70 -7.54 11.23 9.67
CA ALA A 70 -8.23 11.39 8.38
C ALA A 70 -9.06 10.14 8.06
N PRO A 71 -10.18 9.91 8.78
CA PRO A 71 -10.98 8.70 8.60
C PRO A 71 -11.70 8.60 7.26
N ASP A 72 -11.77 9.69 6.51
CA ASP A 72 -12.31 9.67 5.15
C ASP A 72 -11.29 9.22 4.11
N ARG A 73 -10.01 9.22 4.46
CA ARG A 73 -8.92 8.81 3.56
C ARG A 73 -8.34 7.45 3.92
N PHE A 74 -8.27 7.12 5.21
CA PHE A 74 -7.61 5.95 5.74
C PHE A 74 -8.58 5.06 6.50
N PHE A 75 -8.34 3.75 6.45
CA PHE A 75 -9.18 2.78 7.17
C PHE A 75 -8.33 1.60 7.62
N VAL A 76 -8.89 0.77 8.50
CA VAL A 76 -8.25 -0.47 8.93
C VAL A 76 -8.68 -1.57 7.98
N PRO A 77 -7.78 -2.14 7.17
CA PRO A 77 -8.17 -3.17 6.21
C PRO A 77 -8.50 -4.49 6.90
N PRO A 78 -9.34 -5.33 6.28
CA PRO A 78 -9.61 -6.65 6.81
C PRO A 78 -8.36 -7.54 6.73
N TYR A 79 -8.32 -8.60 7.52
CA TYR A 79 -7.27 -9.63 7.57
C TYR A 79 -5.92 -9.11 8.05
N VAL A 80 -5.38 -8.06 7.46
CA VAL A 80 -4.06 -7.52 7.81
C VAL A 80 -4.14 -6.35 8.80
N GLY A 81 -5.35 -5.91 9.15
CA GLY A 81 -5.54 -4.85 10.13
C GLY A 81 -4.87 -5.15 11.47
N PRO A 82 -5.04 -6.36 12.04
CA PRO A 82 -4.39 -6.70 13.31
C PRO A 82 -2.87 -6.63 13.28
N SER A 83 -2.26 -6.71 12.10
CA SER A 83 -0.80 -6.58 11.93
C SER A 83 -0.36 -5.13 11.72
N GLY A 84 -1.26 -4.17 11.90
CA GLY A 84 -0.94 -2.76 11.81
C GLY A 84 -0.99 -2.16 10.41
N TRP A 85 -1.54 -2.88 9.44
CA TRP A 85 -1.67 -2.36 8.07
C TRP A 85 -2.72 -1.27 8.00
N ILE A 86 -2.58 -0.40 6.99
CA ILE A 86 -3.50 0.71 6.74
C ILE A 86 -4.03 0.61 5.32
N GLY A 87 -5.30 0.99 5.15
CA GLY A 87 -5.92 1.10 3.84
C GLY A 87 -6.06 2.55 3.44
N ILE A 88 -5.85 2.84 2.15
CA ILE A 88 -5.99 4.18 1.58
C ILE A 88 -6.94 4.09 0.39
N TRP A 89 -8.02 4.88 0.42
CA TRP A 89 -9.00 4.90 -0.67
C TRP A 89 -8.39 5.54 -1.93
N LEU A 90 -8.64 4.92 -3.08
CA LEU A 90 -8.10 5.38 -4.37
C LEU A 90 -9.18 5.97 -5.30
N ASP A 91 -10.41 6.04 -4.85
CA ASP A 91 -11.55 6.53 -5.65
C ASP A 91 -11.82 8.03 -5.43
N GLN A 92 -10.89 8.73 -4.84
CA GLN A 92 -10.98 10.15 -4.57
C GLN A 92 -9.67 10.82 -4.97
N ALA A 93 -9.57 12.13 -4.77
CA ALA A 93 -8.32 12.84 -5.04
C ALA A 93 -7.21 12.31 -4.14
N VAL A 94 -6.21 11.69 -4.73
CA VAL A 94 -5.10 11.07 -3.99
C VAL A 94 -3.87 11.96 -4.09
N ASP A 95 -3.27 12.25 -2.97
CA ASP A 95 -1.94 12.87 -2.95
C ASP A 95 -0.90 11.77 -3.21
N TRP A 96 -0.50 11.63 -4.47
CA TRP A 96 0.42 10.57 -4.88
C TRP A 96 1.83 10.75 -4.34
N SER A 97 2.22 11.97 -3.98
CA SER A 97 3.49 12.21 -3.32
C SER A 97 3.47 11.63 -1.90
N GLU A 98 2.41 11.91 -1.15
CA GLU A 98 2.22 11.34 0.18
C GLU A 98 2.10 9.82 0.14
N LEU A 99 1.30 9.30 -0.79
CA LEU A 99 1.13 7.86 -0.93
C LEU A 99 2.44 7.18 -1.31
N GLY A 100 3.23 7.81 -2.17
CA GLY A 100 4.55 7.30 -2.51
C GLY A 100 5.45 7.17 -1.28
N ASP A 101 5.41 8.15 -0.39
CA ASP A 101 6.17 8.10 0.86
C ASP A 101 5.69 6.96 1.76
N LEU A 102 4.37 6.78 1.87
CA LEU A 102 3.80 5.69 2.66
C LEU A 102 4.19 4.32 2.12
N LEU A 103 4.18 4.17 0.80
CA LEU A 103 4.57 2.90 0.17
C LEU A 103 6.06 2.63 0.34
N ARG A 104 6.90 3.67 0.28
CA ARG A 104 8.32 3.54 0.54
C ARG A 104 8.57 3.10 1.99
N ASP A 105 7.83 3.67 2.93
CA ASP A 105 7.93 3.28 4.34
C ASP A 105 7.50 1.82 4.53
N SER A 106 6.42 1.40 3.86
CA SER A 106 5.96 0.02 3.91
C SER A 106 7.01 -0.95 3.40
N TYR A 107 7.63 -0.60 2.27
CA TYR A 107 8.74 -1.35 1.68
C TYR A 107 9.90 -1.47 2.67
N ALA A 108 10.27 -0.35 3.29
CA ALA A 108 11.41 -0.33 4.23
C ALA A 108 11.17 -1.21 5.45
N LEU A 109 9.92 -1.42 5.86
CA LEU A 109 9.58 -2.29 6.99
C LEU A 109 9.84 -3.77 6.72
N VAL A 110 9.88 -4.19 5.46
CA VAL A 110 10.05 -5.60 5.10
C VAL A 110 11.31 -5.88 4.28
N ALA A 111 11.90 -4.87 3.67
CA ALA A 111 13.07 -5.03 2.81
C ALA A 111 14.32 -5.37 3.62
N PRO A 112 15.23 -6.18 3.06
CA PRO A 112 16.54 -6.38 3.67
C PRO A 112 17.28 -5.05 3.84
N LYS A 113 18.14 -5.00 4.84
CA LYS A 113 18.86 -3.78 5.19
C LYS A 113 19.58 -3.14 3.98
N ARG A 114 20.19 -3.96 3.13
CA ARG A 114 20.90 -3.49 1.94
C ARG A 114 19.97 -2.74 0.98
N LEU A 115 18.78 -3.29 0.76
CA LEU A 115 17.82 -2.67 -0.15
C LEU A 115 17.12 -1.47 0.50
N ARG A 116 16.86 -1.54 1.79
CA ARG A 116 16.27 -0.43 2.54
C ARG A 116 17.16 0.80 2.47
N ALA A 117 18.48 0.62 2.55
CA ALA A 117 19.42 1.73 2.49
C ALA A 117 19.35 2.48 1.15
N LEU A 118 18.90 1.82 0.08
CA LEU A 118 18.80 2.46 -1.23
C LEU A 118 17.60 3.43 -1.32
N VAL A 119 16.61 3.31 -0.46
CA VAL A 119 15.42 4.17 -0.48
C VAL A 119 15.40 5.16 0.69
N GLU A 120 16.22 4.97 1.69
CA GLU A 120 16.37 5.91 2.80
C GLU A 120 17.34 7.01 2.38
N VAL A 121 16.89 8.24 2.51
CA VAL A 121 17.70 9.41 2.12
C VAL A 121 18.29 10.04 3.37
#